data_114e8ac7ba35b84956d536bfeed54a09
#
_entry.id   114e8ac7ba35b84956d536bfeed54a09
#
_cell.length_a   1.000
_cell.length_b   1.000
_cell.length_c   1.000
_cell.angle_alpha   90.00
_cell.angle_beta   90.00
_cell.angle_gamma   90.00
#
_symmetry.space_group_name_H-M   'P 1'
#
loop_
_entity.id
_entity.type
_entity.pdbx_description
1 polymer ?
#
loop_
_entity_poly.entity_id
_entity_poly.type
_entity_poly.pdbx_seq_one_letter_code
_entity_poly.pdbx_strand_id
1 'polypeptide(L)'
;MQDAVRLLMLINEAAEAVSPEDIAGDPRLEAAVGVVCTQVRLQKLDFWVRNPDYLANELLSEYVNGDQDPALLQMAGEILDSEEPELRRYPMLRYLFGAYEDLEEALAVLSQADLVVRRKKGRPGRVVQTNYFLLQAGRDLVARIRAEYQDLAWYSFRSALVVQLASGQGATELKDRQYVQEEYLHTPNGVRIPSITERARKRLADIRAGLEGESA
;
A
#
# COMPACT_ATOMS: atom_id res chain seq x y z
N MET A 1 -16.61 6.63 -1.91
CA MET A 1 -15.83 7.90 -1.81
C MET A 1 -14.54 7.71 -1.01
N GLN A 2 -14.55 7.15 0.18
CA GLN A 2 -13.34 6.94 1.01
C GLN A 2 -12.26 6.11 0.31
N ASP A 3 -12.63 5.06 -0.42
CA ASP A 3 -11.69 4.24 -1.19
C ASP A 3 -10.98 5.03 -2.30
N ALA A 4 -11.70 5.95 -2.96
CA ALA A 4 -11.08 6.81 -3.97
C ALA A 4 -10.02 7.74 -3.35
N VAL A 5 -10.29 8.32 -2.17
CA VAL A 5 -9.32 9.14 -1.43
C VAL A 5 -8.11 8.32 -1.04
N ARG A 6 -8.32 7.13 -0.45
CA ARG A 6 -7.22 6.21 -0.09
C ARG A 6 -6.33 5.89 -1.29
N LEU A 7 -6.95 5.49 -2.42
CA LEU A 7 -6.20 5.17 -3.63
C LEU A 7 -5.48 6.37 -4.23
N LEU A 8 -6.08 7.57 -4.21
CA LEU A 8 -5.42 8.78 -4.67
C LEU A 8 -4.18 9.08 -3.83
N MET A 9 -4.28 8.99 -2.50
CA MET A 9 -3.15 9.18 -1.59
C MET A 9 -2.05 8.15 -1.86
N LEU A 10 -2.42 6.87 -2.00
CA LEU A 10 -1.47 5.80 -2.27
C LEU A 10 -0.78 5.97 -3.63
N ILE A 11 -1.53 6.31 -4.68
CA ILE A 11 -0.98 6.59 -6.01
C ILE A 11 -0.03 7.79 -5.95
N ASN A 12 -0.37 8.85 -5.22
CA ASN A 12 0.49 10.02 -5.08
C ASN A 12 1.84 9.68 -4.43
N GLU A 13 1.83 8.89 -3.34
CA GLU A 13 3.06 8.50 -2.65
C GLU A 13 3.90 7.49 -3.45
N ALA A 14 3.23 6.55 -4.14
CA ALA A 14 3.90 5.48 -4.88
C ALA A 14 4.30 5.87 -6.32
N ALA A 15 3.92 7.05 -6.79
CA ALA A 15 4.18 7.48 -8.16
C ALA A 15 5.66 7.78 -8.39
N GLU A 16 6.22 7.10 -9.37
CA GLU A 16 7.58 7.32 -9.89
C GLU A 16 7.56 8.40 -10.99
N ALA A 17 8.71 8.90 -11.37
CA ALA A 17 8.84 9.91 -12.43
C ALA A 17 8.30 9.35 -13.77
N VAL A 18 7.57 10.17 -14.49
CA VAL A 18 7.04 9.83 -15.81
C VAL A 18 8.11 10.10 -16.88
N SER A 19 8.36 9.11 -17.73
CA SER A 19 9.24 9.31 -18.90
C SER A 19 8.48 9.93 -20.08
N PRO A 20 9.18 10.64 -20.99
CA PRO A 20 8.54 11.12 -22.22
C PRO A 20 7.88 10.01 -23.06
N GLU A 21 8.43 8.81 -23.02
CA GLU A 21 7.89 7.64 -23.73
C GLU A 21 6.58 7.16 -23.10
N ASP A 22 6.44 7.33 -21.78
CA ASP A 22 5.21 6.93 -21.07
C ASP A 22 4.01 7.80 -21.41
N ILE A 23 4.20 9.05 -21.81
CA ILE A 23 3.13 9.98 -22.16
C ILE A 23 2.92 10.11 -23.66
N ALA A 24 3.88 9.69 -24.48
CA ALA A 24 3.83 9.83 -25.92
C ALA A 24 2.54 9.25 -26.52
N GLY A 25 1.88 10.05 -27.38
CA GLY A 25 0.72 9.63 -28.17
C GLY A 25 -0.61 9.54 -27.38
N ASP A 26 -0.65 9.99 -26.12
CA ASP A 26 -1.90 10.07 -25.35
C ASP A 26 -2.07 11.47 -24.75
N PRO A 27 -2.91 12.35 -25.37
CA PRO A 27 -3.12 13.71 -24.88
C PRO A 27 -3.62 13.81 -23.45
N ARG A 28 -4.29 12.76 -22.94
CA ARG A 28 -4.79 12.72 -21.54
C ARG A 28 -3.65 12.69 -20.52
N LEU A 29 -2.43 12.35 -20.96
CA LEU A 29 -1.26 12.22 -20.11
C LEU A 29 -0.34 13.46 -20.14
N GLU A 30 -0.69 14.52 -20.86
CA GLU A 30 0.12 15.75 -20.93
C GLU A 30 0.33 16.38 -19.54
N ALA A 31 -0.67 16.26 -18.65
CA ALA A 31 -0.59 16.75 -17.27
C ALA A 31 -0.14 15.67 -16.26
N ALA A 32 0.38 14.54 -16.73
CA ALA A 32 0.86 13.49 -15.85
C ALA A 32 2.15 13.91 -15.14
N VAL A 33 2.15 13.78 -13.82
CA VAL A 33 3.26 14.17 -12.93
C VAL A 33 3.89 12.97 -12.21
N GLY A 34 3.33 11.78 -12.41
CA GLY A 34 3.85 10.55 -11.84
C GLY A 34 3.11 9.32 -12.37
N VAL A 35 3.69 8.14 -12.20
CA VAL A 35 3.11 6.86 -12.63
C VAL A 35 3.34 5.75 -11.62
N VAL A 36 2.29 4.98 -11.33
CA VAL A 36 2.39 3.70 -10.63
C VAL A 36 2.29 2.58 -11.67
N CYS A 37 3.35 1.81 -11.79
CA CYS A 37 3.40 0.69 -12.73
C CYS A 37 2.81 -0.56 -12.10
N THR A 38 1.92 -1.22 -12.85
CA THR A 38 1.20 -2.47 -12.57
C THR A 38 0.10 -2.41 -11.50
N GLN A 39 -1.02 -3.04 -11.84
CA GLN A 39 -2.12 -3.23 -10.89
C GLN A 39 -1.68 -4.10 -9.69
N VAL A 40 -0.80 -5.07 -9.93
CA VAL A 40 -0.30 -5.95 -8.86
C VAL A 40 0.43 -5.13 -7.79
N ARG A 41 1.33 -4.20 -8.18
CA ARG A 41 2.03 -3.32 -7.23
C ARG A 41 1.04 -2.49 -6.42
N LEU A 42 0.08 -1.85 -7.07
CA LEU A 42 -0.94 -1.05 -6.39
C LEU A 42 -1.74 -1.88 -5.37
N GLN A 43 -2.17 -3.09 -5.74
CA GLN A 43 -2.88 -4.01 -4.84
C GLN A 43 -2.02 -4.44 -3.64
N LYS A 44 -0.71 -4.65 -3.82
CA LYS A 44 0.19 -5.04 -2.73
C LYS A 44 0.41 -3.90 -1.73
N LEU A 45 0.57 -2.69 -2.22
CA LEU A 45 0.67 -1.51 -1.36
C LEU A 45 -0.66 -1.24 -0.64
N ASP A 46 -1.79 -1.32 -1.34
CA ASP A 46 -3.12 -1.14 -0.74
C ASP A 46 -3.43 -2.18 0.34
N PHE A 47 -2.90 -3.40 0.21
CA PHE A 47 -3.03 -4.43 1.23
C PHE A 47 -2.47 -3.96 2.60
N TRP A 48 -1.27 -3.41 2.63
CA TRP A 48 -0.67 -2.93 3.88
C TRP A 48 -1.33 -1.66 4.42
N VAL A 49 -1.83 -0.78 3.55
CA VAL A 49 -2.64 0.37 4.01
C VAL A 49 -3.91 -0.09 4.72
N ARG A 50 -4.54 -1.16 4.23
CA ARG A 50 -5.81 -1.71 4.73
C ARG A 50 -5.68 -2.71 5.86
N ASN A 51 -4.50 -3.27 6.07
CA ASN A 51 -4.22 -4.28 7.09
C ASN A 51 -3.03 -3.82 7.96
N PRO A 52 -3.28 -2.92 8.93
CA PRO A 52 -2.23 -2.36 9.79
C PRO A 52 -1.47 -3.40 10.60
N ASP A 53 -2.12 -4.50 10.98
CA ASP A 53 -1.51 -5.62 11.68
C ASP A 53 -0.43 -6.33 10.84
N TYR A 54 -0.68 -6.52 9.55
CA TYR A 54 0.33 -7.03 8.62
C TYR A 54 1.46 -6.01 8.39
N LEU A 55 1.14 -4.72 8.29
CA LEU A 55 2.16 -3.68 8.18
C LEU A 55 3.05 -3.64 9.41
N ALA A 56 2.48 -3.68 10.62
CA ALA A 56 3.26 -3.72 11.86
C ALA A 56 4.18 -4.94 11.88
N ASN A 57 3.68 -6.12 11.49
CA ASN A 57 4.50 -7.32 11.43
C ASN A 57 5.63 -7.24 10.40
N GLU A 58 5.43 -6.51 9.28
CA GLU A 58 6.49 -6.24 8.31
C GLU A 58 7.57 -5.32 8.89
N LEU A 59 7.20 -4.27 9.63
CA LEU A 59 8.16 -3.41 10.32
C LEU A 59 9.00 -4.20 11.33
N LEU A 60 8.38 -5.15 12.05
CA LEU A 60 9.12 -6.08 12.93
C LEU A 60 10.07 -6.98 12.14
N SER A 61 9.70 -7.40 10.93
CA SER A 61 10.58 -8.19 10.07
C SER A 61 11.77 -7.38 9.56
N GLU A 62 11.56 -6.12 9.17
CA GLU A 62 12.65 -5.20 8.80
C GLU A 62 13.60 -4.98 9.98
N TYR A 63 13.07 -4.79 11.18
CA TYR A 63 13.89 -4.66 12.38
C TYR A 63 14.78 -5.88 12.61
N VAL A 64 14.21 -7.08 12.56
CA VAL A 64 14.95 -8.33 12.85
C VAL A 64 16.00 -8.66 11.76
N ASN A 65 15.66 -8.39 10.49
CA ASN A 65 16.51 -8.77 9.35
C ASN A 65 17.42 -7.65 8.85
N GLY A 66 17.23 -6.41 9.30
CA GLY A 66 17.98 -5.23 8.90
C GLY A 66 18.92 -4.71 10.00
N ASP A 67 19.09 -3.39 10.03
CA ASP A 67 20.02 -2.70 10.92
C ASP A 67 19.50 -2.53 12.36
N GLN A 68 18.41 -3.19 12.72
CA GLN A 68 17.76 -3.12 14.03
C GLN A 68 17.41 -1.67 14.45
N ASP A 69 16.92 -0.86 13.50
CA ASP A 69 16.51 0.51 13.76
C ASP A 69 15.35 0.56 14.78
N PRO A 70 15.56 1.13 15.98
CA PRO A 70 14.52 1.22 17.01
C PRO A 70 13.26 1.95 16.56
N ALA A 71 13.35 2.84 15.57
CA ALA A 71 12.20 3.54 15.00
C ALA A 71 11.17 2.57 14.40
N LEU A 72 11.61 1.45 13.84
CA LEU A 72 10.73 0.42 13.29
C LEU A 72 9.90 -0.26 14.40
N LEU A 73 10.52 -0.55 15.56
CA LEU A 73 9.79 -1.11 16.72
C LEU A 73 8.81 -0.10 17.30
N GLN A 74 9.20 1.18 17.36
CA GLN A 74 8.31 2.24 17.82
C GLN A 74 7.09 2.35 16.91
N MET A 75 7.29 2.46 15.59
CA MET A 75 6.20 2.55 14.62
C MET A 75 5.28 1.32 14.65
N ALA A 76 5.85 0.11 14.75
CA ALA A 76 5.06 -1.11 14.89
C ALA A 76 4.21 -1.09 16.17
N GLY A 77 4.80 -0.63 17.28
CA GLY A 77 4.09 -0.45 18.56
C GLY A 77 2.95 0.56 18.45
N GLU A 78 3.21 1.74 17.90
CA GLU A 78 2.19 2.78 17.72
C GLU A 78 1.00 2.27 16.89
N ILE A 79 1.25 1.50 15.83
CA ILE A 79 0.19 0.88 15.01
C ILE A 79 -0.63 -0.11 15.83
N LEU A 80 0.00 -0.96 16.62
CA LEU A 80 -0.68 -2.03 17.36
C LEU A 80 -1.34 -1.52 18.65
N ASP A 81 -0.69 -0.60 19.38
CA ASP A 81 -1.15 -0.08 20.67
C ASP A 81 -2.27 0.96 20.53
N SER A 82 -2.38 1.63 19.37
CA SER A 82 -3.44 2.61 19.07
C SER A 82 -4.78 1.99 18.64
N GLU A 83 -4.98 0.70 18.80
CA GLU A 83 -6.17 -0.03 18.32
C GLU A 83 -6.41 0.10 16.81
N GLU A 84 -5.40 0.55 16.07
CA GLU A 84 -5.50 0.80 14.64
C GLU A 84 -5.92 -0.44 13.83
N PRO A 85 -5.43 -1.67 14.13
CA PRO A 85 -5.87 -2.87 13.44
C PRO A 85 -7.38 -3.13 13.54
N GLU A 86 -8.01 -2.78 14.65
CA GLU A 86 -9.44 -2.95 14.86
C GLU A 86 -10.26 -1.86 14.15
N LEU A 87 -9.75 -0.61 14.14
CA LEU A 87 -10.46 0.55 13.60
C LEU A 87 -10.26 0.77 12.09
N ARG A 88 -9.08 0.44 11.58
CA ARG A 88 -8.68 0.75 10.20
C ARG A 88 -8.58 -0.45 9.27
N ARG A 89 -8.73 -1.67 9.82
CA ARG A 89 -8.61 -2.87 9.03
C ARG A 89 -9.81 -3.11 8.12
N TYR A 90 -9.53 -3.27 6.83
CA TYR A 90 -10.51 -3.63 5.79
C TYR A 90 -10.05 -4.91 5.09
N PRO A 91 -10.50 -6.10 5.57
CA PRO A 91 -10.02 -7.38 5.06
C PRO A 91 -10.24 -7.55 3.57
N MET A 92 -9.16 -7.85 2.84
CA MET A 92 -9.19 -8.16 1.42
C MET A 92 -9.43 -9.66 1.20
N LEU A 93 -9.97 -10.02 0.03
CA LEU A 93 -10.10 -11.42 -0.36
C LEU A 93 -8.75 -11.97 -0.82
N ARG A 94 -8.51 -13.26 -0.52
CA ARG A 94 -7.44 -14.01 -1.15
C ARG A 94 -7.87 -14.42 -2.56
N TYR A 95 -7.09 -14.07 -3.57
CA TYR A 95 -7.36 -14.44 -4.96
C TYR A 95 -6.07 -14.91 -5.66
N LEU A 96 -6.14 -15.35 -6.93
CA LEU A 96 -5.07 -16.04 -7.68
C LEU A 96 -3.64 -15.50 -7.43
N PHE A 97 -3.47 -14.19 -7.36
CA PHE A 97 -2.17 -13.53 -7.19
C PHE A 97 -2.00 -12.88 -5.81
N GLY A 98 -2.77 -13.29 -4.83
CA GLY A 98 -2.72 -12.79 -3.46
C GLY A 98 -3.93 -11.95 -3.05
N ALA A 99 -3.71 -11.00 -2.13
CA ALA A 99 -4.76 -10.08 -1.70
C ALA A 99 -5.30 -9.28 -2.90
N TYR A 100 -6.60 -9.28 -3.05
CA TYR A 100 -7.31 -8.61 -4.14
C TYR A 100 -8.53 -7.85 -3.64
N GLU A 101 -8.72 -6.70 -4.20
CA GLU A 101 -9.95 -5.91 -4.11
C GLU A 101 -10.31 -5.40 -5.49
N ASP A 102 -11.60 -5.27 -5.77
CA ASP A 102 -12.05 -4.58 -6.98
C ASP A 102 -11.88 -3.07 -6.79
N LEU A 103 -10.93 -2.51 -7.53
CA LEU A 103 -10.63 -1.07 -7.49
C LEU A 103 -11.35 -0.28 -8.57
N GLU A 104 -12.17 -0.93 -9.41
CA GLU A 104 -12.76 -0.32 -10.61
C GLU A 104 -13.64 0.88 -10.27
N GLU A 105 -14.49 0.78 -9.26
CA GLU A 105 -15.39 1.87 -8.87
C GLU A 105 -14.60 3.09 -8.36
N ALA A 106 -13.65 2.88 -7.45
CA ALA A 106 -12.82 3.95 -6.91
C ALA A 106 -11.95 4.60 -7.98
N LEU A 107 -11.35 3.80 -8.87
CA LEU A 107 -10.55 4.30 -10.00
C LEU A 107 -11.41 5.01 -11.05
N ALA A 108 -12.67 4.60 -11.25
CA ALA A 108 -13.60 5.31 -12.13
C ALA A 108 -13.89 6.72 -11.60
N VAL A 109 -14.13 6.86 -10.30
CA VAL A 109 -14.31 8.18 -9.65
C VAL A 109 -13.09 9.07 -9.88
N LEU A 110 -11.88 8.56 -9.66
CA LEU A 110 -10.64 9.32 -9.88
C LEU A 110 -10.43 9.70 -11.34
N SER A 111 -10.78 8.80 -12.27
CA SER A 111 -10.63 9.06 -13.70
C SER A 111 -11.68 10.05 -14.22
N GLN A 112 -12.91 10.00 -13.73
CA GLN A 112 -13.97 10.96 -14.10
C GLN A 112 -13.68 12.38 -13.59
N ALA A 113 -12.92 12.48 -12.49
CA ALA A 113 -12.51 13.77 -11.92
C ALA A 113 -11.17 14.27 -12.49
N ASP A 114 -10.62 13.65 -13.53
CA ASP A 114 -9.32 13.96 -14.13
C ASP A 114 -8.17 14.04 -13.10
N LEU A 115 -8.16 13.14 -12.12
CA LEU A 115 -7.11 13.05 -11.10
C LEU A 115 -6.09 11.97 -11.42
N VAL A 116 -6.55 10.88 -12.04
CA VAL A 116 -5.73 9.72 -12.43
C VAL A 116 -6.17 9.23 -13.80
N VAL A 117 -5.21 8.94 -14.68
CA VAL A 117 -5.46 8.27 -15.95
C VAL A 117 -4.97 6.84 -15.88
N ARG A 118 -5.83 5.89 -16.27
CA ARG A 118 -5.49 4.48 -16.38
C ARG A 118 -5.15 4.14 -17.83
N ARG A 119 -3.95 3.60 -18.06
CA ARG A 119 -3.52 3.12 -19.39
C ARG A 119 -3.13 1.65 -19.35
N LYS A 120 -3.80 0.87 -20.19
CA LYS A 120 -3.49 -0.55 -20.40
C LYS A 120 -2.40 -0.71 -21.45
N LYS A 121 -1.34 -1.46 -21.14
CA LYS A 121 -0.30 -1.89 -22.10
C LYS A 121 -0.57 -3.35 -22.49
N GLY A 122 -0.45 -3.66 -23.77
CA GLY A 122 -0.66 -5.02 -24.30
C GLY A 122 -1.10 -5.00 -25.77
N ARG A 123 -1.59 -6.13 -26.23
CA ARG A 123 -2.21 -6.29 -27.56
C ARG A 123 -3.72 -6.39 -27.41
N PRO A 124 -4.52 -6.12 -28.46
CA PRO A 124 -5.94 -6.37 -28.45
C PRO A 124 -6.25 -7.78 -27.93
N GLY A 125 -7.14 -7.88 -26.94
CA GLY A 125 -7.51 -9.13 -26.26
C GLY A 125 -6.52 -9.66 -25.21
N ARG A 126 -5.33 -9.06 -25.05
CA ARG A 126 -4.34 -9.47 -24.03
C ARG A 126 -3.69 -8.26 -23.37
N VAL A 127 -4.29 -7.79 -22.28
CA VAL A 127 -3.68 -6.78 -21.40
C VAL A 127 -2.54 -7.45 -20.61
N VAL A 128 -1.34 -6.90 -20.73
CA VAL A 128 -0.15 -7.41 -20.00
C VAL A 128 0.07 -6.59 -18.72
N GLN A 129 -0.25 -5.28 -18.76
CA GLN A 129 0.02 -4.37 -17.68
C GLN A 129 -1.00 -3.22 -17.68
N THR A 130 -1.37 -2.74 -16.51
CA THR A 130 -2.15 -1.52 -16.33
C THR A 130 -1.34 -0.54 -15.50
N ASN A 131 -1.12 0.67 -16.01
CA ASN A 131 -0.42 1.75 -15.34
C ASN A 131 -1.42 2.85 -14.93
N TYR A 132 -1.13 3.50 -13.80
CA TYR A 132 -1.93 4.55 -13.20
C TYR A 132 -1.12 5.84 -13.18
N PHE A 133 -1.50 6.79 -14.02
CA PHE A 133 -0.83 8.09 -14.14
C PHE A 133 -1.52 9.10 -13.24
N LEU A 134 -0.78 9.64 -12.29
CA LEU A 134 -1.23 10.75 -11.47
C LEU A 134 -1.16 12.04 -12.30
N LEU A 135 -2.26 12.77 -12.40
CA LEU A 135 -2.29 14.09 -13.03
C LEU A 135 -1.98 15.19 -12.01
N GLN A 136 -1.58 16.37 -12.50
CA GLN A 136 -1.29 17.52 -11.66
C GLN A 136 -2.48 17.87 -10.74
N ALA A 137 -3.70 17.84 -11.26
CA ALA A 137 -4.92 18.06 -10.48
C ALA A 137 -5.09 17.07 -9.32
N GLY A 138 -4.67 15.81 -9.52
CA GLY A 138 -4.67 14.79 -8.44
C GLY A 138 -3.66 15.13 -7.35
N ARG A 139 -2.46 15.55 -7.72
CA ARG A 139 -1.43 16.00 -6.77
C ARG A 139 -1.87 17.23 -5.97
N ASP A 140 -2.46 18.20 -6.64
CA ASP A 140 -2.98 19.42 -6.00
C ASP A 140 -4.12 19.10 -5.02
N LEU A 141 -5.01 18.17 -5.38
CA LEU A 141 -6.07 17.71 -4.48
C LEU A 141 -5.50 17.01 -3.25
N VAL A 142 -4.48 16.16 -3.40
CA VAL A 142 -3.78 15.53 -2.25
C VAL A 142 -3.22 16.61 -1.31
N ALA A 143 -2.55 17.64 -1.85
CA ALA A 143 -2.01 18.73 -1.04
C ALA A 143 -3.10 19.47 -0.25
N ARG A 144 -4.25 19.73 -0.89
CA ARG A 144 -5.41 20.35 -0.22
C ARG A 144 -6.01 19.46 0.86
N ILE A 145 -6.19 18.17 0.59
CA ILE A 145 -6.72 17.23 1.59
C ILE A 145 -5.80 17.18 2.82
N ARG A 146 -4.49 17.16 2.62
CA ARG A 146 -3.52 17.19 3.73
C ARG A 146 -3.64 18.44 4.60
N ALA A 147 -3.90 19.59 3.97
CA ALA A 147 -4.00 20.86 4.67
C ALA A 147 -5.34 21.07 5.40
N GLU A 148 -6.44 20.58 4.82
CA GLU A 148 -7.79 20.93 5.23
C GLU A 148 -8.51 19.81 5.99
N TYR A 149 -8.12 18.53 5.81
CA TYR A 149 -8.85 17.35 6.32
C TYR A 149 -7.92 16.36 7.04
N GLN A 150 -7.66 16.59 8.31
CA GLN A 150 -6.72 15.79 9.11
C GLN A 150 -7.06 14.29 9.14
N ASP A 151 -8.34 13.92 9.25
CA ASP A 151 -8.77 12.52 9.27
C ASP A 151 -8.43 11.78 7.96
N LEU A 152 -8.47 12.49 6.83
CA LEU A 152 -8.09 11.94 5.52
C LEU A 152 -6.58 12.03 5.27
N ALA A 153 -5.89 13.00 5.87
CA ALA A 153 -4.44 13.13 5.80
C ALA A 153 -3.73 11.90 6.39
N TRP A 154 -4.38 11.17 7.31
CA TRP A 154 -3.89 9.89 7.83
C TRP A 154 -3.52 8.92 6.70
N TYR A 155 -4.34 8.82 5.64
CA TYR A 155 -4.03 7.94 4.50
C TYR A 155 -2.72 8.30 3.80
N SER A 156 -2.36 9.59 3.77
CA SER A 156 -1.11 10.04 3.18
C SER A 156 0.10 9.57 3.99
N PHE A 157 0.07 9.75 5.32
CA PHE A 157 1.15 9.28 6.19
C PHE A 157 1.30 7.76 6.14
N ARG A 158 0.16 7.03 6.15
CA ARG A 158 0.16 5.58 6.04
C ARG A 158 0.71 5.11 4.68
N SER A 159 0.31 5.76 3.59
CA SER A 159 0.81 5.45 2.25
C SER A 159 2.30 5.72 2.12
N ALA A 160 2.80 6.83 2.69
CA ALA A 160 4.23 7.15 2.68
C ALA A 160 5.05 6.06 3.41
N LEU A 161 4.60 5.62 4.59
CA LEU A 161 5.25 4.52 5.32
C LEU A 161 5.26 3.22 4.52
N VAL A 162 4.13 2.85 3.91
CA VAL A 162 4.02 1.64 3.08
C VAL A 162 4.94 1.71 1.87
N VAL A 163 5.02 2.85 1.20
CA VAL A 163 5.89 3.06 0.03
C VAL A 163 7.36 3.02 0.43
N GLN A 164 7.72 3.62 1.56
CA GLN A 164 9.08 3.55 2.10
C GLN A 164 9.49 2.11 2.39
N LEU A 165 8.62 1.34 3.06
CA LEU A 165 8.83 -0.08 3.35
C LEU A 165 8.99 -0.93 2.09
N ALA A 166 8.28 -0.57 1.02
CA ALA A 166 8.32 -1.24 -0.29
C ALA A 166 9.40 -0.67 -1.23
N SER A 167 10.24 0.25 -0.76
CA SER A 167 11.25 0.92 -1.59
C SER A 167 12.22 -0.08 -2.23
N GLY A 168 12.51 0.10 -3.52
CA GLY A 168 13.38 -0.78 -4.29
C GLY A 168 12.77 -2.13 -4.67
N GLN A 169 11.53 -2.44 -4.25
CA GLN A 169 10.89 -3.73 -4.51
C GLN A 169 9.86 -3.64 -5.66
N GLY A 170 9.93 -4.59 -6.58
CA GLY A 170 8.95 -4.76 -7.65
C GLY A 170 7.69 -5.53 -7.20
N ALA A 171 6.71 -5.65 -8.10
CA ALA A 171 5.45 -6.33 -7.80
C ALA A 171 5.62 -7.81 -7.39
N THR A 172 6.62 -8.50 -7.96
CA THR A 172 6.92 -9.91 -7.64
C THR A 172 7.50 -10.03 -6.24
N GLU A 173 8.48 -9.22 -5.90
CA GLU A 173 9.13 -9.21 -4.57
C GLU A 173 8.12 -8.86 -3.47
N LEU A 174 7.27 -7.84 -3.68
CA LEU A 174 6.19 -7.51 -2.75
C LEU A 174 5.18 -8.64 -2.58
N LYS A 175 4.89 -9.36 -3.66
CA LYS A 175 4.06 -10.56 -3.60
C LYS A 175 4.70 -11.63 -2.73
N ASP A 176 5.97 -11.97 -2.99
CA ASP A 176 6.69 -13.03 -2.29
C ASP A 176 6.81 -12.70 -0.81
N ARG A 177 7.08 -11.44 -0.47
CA ARG A 177 7.10 -10.93 0.89
C ARG A 177 5.76 -11.14 1.64
N GLN A 178 4.62 -10.88 0.99
CA GLN A 178 3.31 -11.14 1.59
C GLN A 178 3.00 -12.64 1.73
N TYR A 179 3.54 -13.48 0.85
CA TYR A 179 3.34 -14.95 0.89
C TYR A 179 4.12 -15.64 2.01
N VAL A 180 5.09 -14.99 2.63
CA VAL A 180 5.78 -15.52 3.82
C VAL A 180 4.85 -15.54 5.04
N GLN A 181 3.78 -14.77 5.04
CA GLN A 181 2.81 -14.75 6.14
C GLN A 181 1.89 -15.98 6.04
N GLU A 182 1.94 -16.86 7.07
CA GLU A 182 1.22 -18.13 7.07
C GLU A 182 -0.29 -17.97 6.88
N GLU A 183 -0.90 -17.02 7.60
CA GLU A 183 -2.34 -16.75 7.50
C GLU A 183 -2.73 -16.27 6.10
N TYR A 184 -1.86 -15.47 5.48
CA TYR A 184 -2.06 -15.03 4.11
C TYR A 184 -1.91 -16.19 3.10
N LEU A 185 -0.88 -17.02 3.28
CA LEU A 185 -0.57 -18.15 2.40
C LEU A 185 -1.68 -19.21 2.43
N HIS A 186 -2.13 -19.58 3.63
CA HIS A 186 -3.10 -20.67 3.83
C HIS A 186 -4.57 -20.25 3.67
N THR A 187 -4.85 -18.94 3.49
CA THR A 187 -6.22 -18.49 3.22
C THR A 187 -6.67 -19.01 1.85
N PRO A 188 -7.79 -19.74 1.74
CA PRO A 188 -8.31 -20.22 0.47
C PRO A 188 -8.72 -19.07 -0.47
N ASN A 189 -8.72 -19.33 -1.79
CA ASN A 189 -9.22 -18.37 -2.77
C ASN A 189 -10.68 -18.00 -2.49
N GLY A 190 -11.00 -16.72 -2.58
CA GLY A 190 -12.35 -16.19 -2.31
C GLY A 190 -12.68 -16.01 -0.83
N VAL A 191 -11.75 -16.33 0.08
CA VAL A 191 -11.92 -16.13 1.52
C VAL A 191 -11.20 -14.85 1.94
N ARG A 192 -11.75 -14.15 2.94
CA ARG A 192 -11.11 -12.97 3.52
C ARG A 192 -9.87 -13.35 4.30
N ILE A 193 -8.80 -12.58 4.08
CA ILE A 193 -7.53 -12.76 4.80
C ILE A 193 -7.75 -12.39 6.27
N PRO A 194 -7.45 -13.30 7.23
CA PRO A 194 -7.71 -13.07 8.65
C PRO A 194 -6.79 -11.98 9.24
N SER A 195 -7.12 -11.51 10.44
CA SER A 195 -6.23 -10.66 11.23
C SER A 195 -5.08 -11.45 11.83
N ILE A 196 -3.94 -10.79 11.98
CA ILE A 196 -2.76 -11.32 12.70
C ILE A 196 -2.40 -10.46 13.90
N THR A 197 -3.32 -9.61 14.37
CA THR A 197 -3.07 -8.63 15.45
C THR A 197 -2.44 -9.26 16.67
N GLU A 198 -3.01 -10.38 17.17
CA GLU A 198 -2.51 -11.06 18.35
C GLU A 198 -1.09 -11.62 18.15
N ARG A 199 -0.82 -12.19 16.99
CA ARG A 199 0.51 -12.70 16.64
C ARG A 199 1.53 -11.54 16.53
N ALA A 200 1.16 -10.44 15.92
CA ALA A 200 2.02 -9.27 15.77
C ALA A 200 2.33 -8.64 17.15
N ARG A 201 1.33 -8.49 18.02
CA ARG A 201 1.50 -8.01 19.41
C ARG A 201 2.44 -8.90 20.20
N LYS A 202 2.24 -10.22 20.14
CA LYS A 202 3.13 -11.18 20.82
C LYS A 202 4.56 -11.04 20.32
N ARG A 203 4.76 -11.00 18.99
CA ARG A 203 6.09 -10.85 18.40
C ARG A 203 6.79 -9.57 18.85
N LEU A 204 6.07 -8.45 18.90
CA LEU A 204 6.60 -7.17 19.40
C LEU A 204 7.05 -7.30 20.86
N ALA A 205 6.22 -7.92 21.72
CA ALA A 205 6.55 -8.14 23.13
C ALA A 205 7.80 -9.02 23.30
N ASP A 206 7.89 -10.13 22.52
CA ASP A 206 9.04 -11.04 22.57
C ASP A 206 10.34 -10.33 22.15
N ILE A 207 10.32 -9.46 21.12
CA ILE A 207 11.50 -8.69 20.69
C ILE A 207 11.91 -7.69 21.79
N ARG A 208 10.95 -6.95 22.37
CA ARG A 208 11.24 -5.99 23.46
C ARG A 208 11.85 -6.66 24.69
N ALA A 209 11.31 -7.81 25.09
CA ALA A 209 11.83 -8.59 26.23
C ALA A 209 13.26 -9.10 25.97
N GLY A 210 13.59 -9.50 24.74
CA GLY A 210 14.94 -9.88 24.35
C GLY A 210 15.96 -8.75 24.53
N LEU A 211 15.59 -7.51 24.11
CA LEU A 211 16.44 -6.34 24.25
C LEU A 211 16.69 -5.94 25.72
N GLU A 212 15.69 -6.08 26.59
CA GLU A 212 15.84 -5.82 28.02
C GLU A 212 16.78 -6.85 28.69
N GLY A 213 16.71 -8.11 28.27
CA GLY A 213 17.59 -9.19 28.77
C GLY A 213 19.04 -9.06 28.35
N GLU A 214 19.33 -8.45 27.19
CA GLU A 214 20.70 -8.20 26.70
C GLU A 214 21.33 -6.96 27.36
N SER A 215 20.51 -6.08 27.93
CA SER A 215 20.96 -4.82 28.55
C SER A 215 21.20 -4.95 30.07
N ALA A 216 20.85 -6.09 30.67
CA ALA A 216 20.98 -6.39 32.11
C ALA A 216 22.19 -7.29 32.39
#